data_764751e29526c615158f492a737d1b9c
#
_entry.id   764751e29526c615158f492a737d1b9c
#
_cell.length_a   1.000
_cell.length_b   1.000
_cell.length_c   1.000
_cell.angle_alpha   90.00
_cell.angle_beta   90.00
_cell.angle_gamma   90.00
#
_symmetry.space_group_name_H-M   'P 1'
#
loop_
_entity.id
_entity.type
_entity.pdbx_description
1 polymer ?
#
loop_
_entity_poly.entity_id
_entity_poly.type
_entity_poly.pdbx_seq_one_letter_code
_entity_poly.pdbx_strand_id
1 'polypeptide(L)'
;MKTSAEFYTEMGIDWLSDRKNSSKTKSELSYLTNIMRSGSKILDLACGYGRFSIPLAEQGYSVYGLDITPNFIERAINEAKKRNLNIEFRIGDMKNIPYADCSFEYVICMWNAFSEIPTEHEQIAVIGQIYRVLKKAGTAIIEMRNHRSSGLVEKNFIDGLEAMPGFNHTKGSIKRLISLSGVSNFKVFIDDFGGRKRLILEILKI
;
A
#
# COMPACT_ATOMS: atom_id res chain seq x y z
N MET A 1 -6.47 -11.69 -18.99
CA MET A 1 -5.36 -10.94 -18.36
C MET A 1 -5.26 -11.41 -16.90
N LYS A 2 -4.05 -11.71 -16.45
CA LYS A 2 -3.79 -12.17 -15.07
C LYS A 2 -4.09 -11.04 -14.07
N THR A 3 -4.78 -11.35 -12.97
CA THR A 3 -5.00 -10.43 -11.86
C THR A 3 -3.79 -10.39 -10.91
N SER A 4 -3.69 -9.38 -10.06
CA SER A 4 -2.64 -9.32 -9.02
C SER A 4 -2.70 -10.55 -8.11
N ALA A 5 -3.90 -10.97 -7.69
CA ALA A 5 -4.08 -12.15 -6.85
C ALA A 5 -3.56 -13.43 -7.52
N GLU A 6 -3.89 -13.65 -8.79
CA GLU A 6 -3.42 -14.81 -9.56
C GLU A 6 -1.90 -14.79 -9.72
N PHE A 7 -1.32 -13.63 -10.09
CA PHE A 7 0.12 -13.49 -10.26
C PHE A 7 0.87 -13.79 -8.96
N TYR A 8 0.50 -13.14 -7.85
CA TYR A 8 1.21 -13.31 -6.58
C TYR A 8 0.97 -14.68 -5.94
N THR A 9 -0.19 -15.31 -6.19
CA THR A 9 -0.44 -16.70 -5.77
C THR A 9 0.49 -17.68 -6.49
N GLU A 10 0.68 -17.51 -7.79
CA GLU A 10 1.57 -18.34 -8.61
C GLU A 10 3.05 -18.15 -8.26
N MET A 11 3.47 -16.91 -8.07
CA MET A 11 4.86 -16.58 -7.73
C MET A 11 5.25 -17.05 -6.31
N GLY A 12 4.32 -17.03 -5.39
CA GLY A 12 4.52 -17.47 -4.02
C GLY A 12 5.24 -16.46 -3.13
N ILE A 13 5.26 -16.79 -1.85
CA ILE A 13 5.74 -15.88 -0.79
C ILE A 13 7.26 -15.74 -0.81
N ASP A 14 7.98 -16.84 -1.02
CA ASP A 14 9.45 -16.87 -0.99
C ASP A 14 10.02 -15.97 -2.09
N TRP A 15 9.48 -16.07 -3.32
CA TRP A 15 9.86 -15.18 -4.40
C TRP A 15 9.65 -13.69 -4.04
N LEU A 16 8.52 -13.36 -3.36
CA LEU A 16 8.25 -11.99 -2.95
C LEU A 16 9.17 -11.56 -1.80
N SER A 17 9.49 -12.45 -0.84
CA SER A 17 10.34 -12.13 0.32
C SER A 17 11.80 -11.93 -0.08
N ASP A 18 12.33 -12.74 -0.98
CA ASP A 18 13.71 -12.66 -1.46
C ASP A 18 14.04 -11.35 -2.19
N ARG A 19 13.02 -10.72 -2.80
CA ARG A 19 13.15 -9.41 -3.45
C ARG A 19 13.29 -8.25 -2.46
N LYS A 20 13.05 -8.50 -1.18
CA LYS A 20 12.96 -7.46 -0.15
C LYS A 20 14.23 -7.41 0.67
N ASN A 21 15.10 -6.49 0.29
CA ASN A 21 16.28 -6.17 1.08
C ASN A 21 15.86 -5.55 2.43
N SER A 22 16.38 -6.10 3.53
CA SER A 22 16.10 -5.65 4.90
C SER A 22 16.47 -4.17 5.13
N SER A 23 17.51 -3.66 4.48
CA SER A 23 17.91 -2.25 4.61
C SER A 23 16.87 -1.29 4.04
N LYS A 24 16.23 -1.64 2.93
CA LYS A 24 15.14 -0.84 2.32
C LYS A 24 13.91 -0.82 3.20
N THR A 25 13.52 -1.99 3.73
CA THR A 25 12.40 -2.08 4.67
C THR A 25 12.64 -1.19 5.89
N LYS A 26 13.86 -1.15 6.42
CA LYS A 26 14.21 -0.27 7.55
C LYS A 26 14.05 1.21 7.21
N SER A 27 14.50 1.65 6.04
CA SER A 27 14.35 3.05 5.61
C SER A 27 12.89 3.44 5.42
N GLU A 28 12.08 2.57 4.80
CA GLU A 28 10.66 2.78 4.61
C GLU A 28 9.89 2.80 5.95
N LEU A 29 10.21 1.89 6.87
CA LEU A 29 9.64 1.89 8.23
C LEU A 29 10.04 3.13 9.02
N SER A 30 11.31 3.53 8.96
CA SER A 30 11.78 4.76 9.61
C SER A 30 11.02 5.99 9.12
N TYR A 31 10.80 6.09 7.80
CA TYR A 31 9.98 7.16 7.24
C TYR A 31 8.55 7.14 7.82
N LEU A 32 7.88 5.99 7.81
CA LEU A 32 6.51 5.85 8.31
C LEU A 32 6.43 6.22 9.80
N THR A 33 7.33 5.70 10.63
CA THR A 33 7.31 5.92 12.08
C THR A 33 7.67 7.36 12.47
N ASN A 34 8.43 8.09 11.64
CA ASN A 34 8.74 9.51 11.86
C ASN A 34 7.51 10.41 11.65
N ILE A 35 6.54 10.00 10.85
CA ILE A 35 5.33 10.80 10.56
C ILE A 35 4.09 10.30 11.29
N MET A 36 4.07 9.04 11.72
CA MET A 36 2.95 8.46 12.44
C MET A 36 3.13 8.60 13.96
N ARG A 37 2.06 8.96 14.65
CA ARG A 37 2.04 9.01 16.12
C ARG A 37 2.07 7.59 16.69
N SER A 38 2.90 7.36 17.70
CA SER A 38 2.97 6.08 18.41
C SER A 38 1.60 5.64 18.91
N GLY A 39 1.33 4.34 18.89
CA GLY A 39 0.07 3.74 19.34
C GLY A 39 -1.14 3.96 18.44
N SER A 40 -0.97 4.64 17.30
CA SER A 40 -2.07 4.91 16.36
C SER A 40 -2.62 3.65 15.70
N LYS A 41 -3.89 3.71 15.28
CA LYS A 41 -4.56 2.66 14.52
C LYS A 41 -4.27 2.82 13.02
N ILE A 42 -3.64 1.81 12.43
CA ILE A 42 -3.13 1.80 11.06
C ILE A 42 -3.84 0.74 10.23
N LEU A 43 -4.24 1.08 9.01
CA LEU A 43 -4.61 0.11 7.98
C LEU A 43 -3.47 0.02 6.95
N ASP A 44 -2.93 -1.18 6.79
CA ASP A 44 -1.93 -1.53 5.77
C ASP A 44 -2.65 -2.17 4.58
N LEU A 45 -2.79 -1.45 3.48
CA LEU A 45 -3.44 -1.89 2.24
C LEU A 45 -2.43 -2.58 1.32
N ALA A 46 -2.81 -3.72 0.78
CA ALA A 46 -1.94 -4.65 0.08
C ALA A 46 -0.76 -5.05 0.98
N CYS A 47 -1.09 -5.47 2.21
CA CYS A 47 -0.11 -5.75 3.26
C CYS A 47 0.79 -6.96 2.96
N GLY A 48 0.41 -7.79 1.97
CA GLY A 48 1.11 -9.01 1.62
C GLY A 48 1.23 -9.96 2.81
N TYR A 49 2.41 -10.49 3.01
CA TYR A 49 2.73 -11.36 4.15
C TYR A 49 3.06 -10.58 5.45
N GLY A 50 2.63 -9.32 5.58
CA GLY A 50 2.80 -8.51 6.78
C GLY A 50 4.13 -7.77 6.89
N ARG A 51 4.79 -7.45 5.77
CA ARG A 51 6.10 -6.80 5.71
C ARG A 51 6.18 -5.51 6.53
N PHE A 52 5.15 -4.67 6.49
CA PHE A 52 5.05 -3.45 7.32
C PHE A 52 4.19 -3.69 8.56
N SER A 53 3.11 -4.46 8.41
CA SER A 53 2.17 -4.73 9.51
C SER A 53 2.85 -5.31 10.74
N ILE A 54 3.72 -6.31 10.56
CA ILE A 54 4.39 -6.99 11.67
C ILE A 54 5.34 -6.04 12.42
N PRO A 55 6.34 -5.41 11.77
CA PRO A 55 7.26 -4.53 12.49
C PRO A 55 6.61 -3.25 13.04
N LEU A 56 5.50 -2.78 12.47
CA LEU A 56 4.72 -1.69 13.06
C LEU A 56 4.01 -2.15 14.34
N ALA A 57 3.43 -3.35 14.35
CA ALA A 57 2.83 -3.91 15.56
C ALA A 57 3.87 -4.17 16.67
N GLU A 58 5.08 -4.64 16.32
CA GLU A 58 6.21 -4.77 17.25
C GLU A 58 6.61 -3.42 17.90
N GLN A 59 6.37 -2.30 17.22
CA GLN A 59 6.59 -0.95 17.72
C GLN A 59 5.37 -0.36 18.45
N GLY A 60 4.34 -1.17 18.72
CA GLY A 60 3.18 -0.79 19.53
C GLY A 60 2.06 -0.08 18.79
N TYR A 61 2.04 -0.11 17.45
CA TYR A 61 0.89 0.36 16.67
C TYR A 61 -0.25 -0.66 16.67
N SER A 62 -1.50 -0.19 16.61
CA SER A 62 -2.68 -1.03 16.41
C SER A 62 -2.88 -1.27 14.92
N VAL A 63 -2.44 -2.43 14.40
CA VAL A 63 -2.33 -2.68 12.97
C VAL A 63 -3.45 -3.58 12.46
N TYR A 64 -3.95 -3.23 11.28
CA TYR A 64 -4.92 -3.97 10.47
C TYR A 64 -4.33 -4.15 9.08
N GLY A 65 -4.35 -5.37 8.55
CA GLY A 65 -3.84 -5.68 7.22
C GLY A 65 -4.94 -6.13 6.27
N LEU A 66 -4.93 -5.63 5.04
CA LEU A 66 -5.83 -6.07 3.97
C LEU A 66 -5.01 -6.42 2.74
N ASP A 67 -5.19 -7.63 2.21
CA ASP A 67 -4.58 -8.07 0.96
C ASP A 67 -5.54 -8.97 0.19
N ILE A 68 -5.48 -8.93 -1.13
CA ILE A 68 -6.34 -9.74 -2.00
C ILE A 68 -5.85 -11.20 -2.13
N THR A 69 -4.62 -11.51 -1.71
CA THR A 69 -3.93 -12.79 -1.92
C THR A 69 -4.04 -13.68 -0.68
N PRO A 70 -4.86 -14.76 -0.71
CA PRO A 70 -5.16 -15.56 0.49
C PRO A 70 -3.93 -16.19 1.16
N ASN A 71 -3.00 -16.76 0.39
CA ASN A 71 -1.79 -17.39 0.92
C ASN A 71 -0.85 -16.39 1.60
N PHE A 72 -0.85 -15.11 1.19
CA PHE A 72 -0.10 -14.07 1.87
C PHE A 72 -0.72 -13.73 3.23
N ILE A 73 -2.03 -13.61 3.29
CA ILE A 73 -2.75 -13.37 4.56
C ILE A 73 -2.54 -14.53 5.53
N GLU A 74 -2.63 -15.77 5.06
CA GLU A 74 -2.34 -16.94 5.89
C GLU A 74 -0.92 -16.87 6.48
N ARG A 75 0.07 -16.55 5.66
CA ARG A 75 1.47 -16.37 6.12
C ARG A 75 1.59 -15.23 7.13
N ALA A 76 0.93 -14.08 6.89
CA ALA A 76 0.96 -12.94 7.79
C ALA A 76 0.37 -13.31 9.17
N ILE A 77 -0.78 -14.00 9.19
CA ILE A 77 -1.41 -14.49 10.43
C ILE A 77 -0.46 -15.42 11.20
N ASN A 78 0.14 -16.40 10.50
CA ASN A 78 1.04 -17.38 11.12
C ASN A 78 2.30 -16.69 11.68
N GLU A 79 2.85 -15.72 10.98
CA GLU A 79 4.03 -14.98 11.43
C GLU A 79 3.71 -14.07 12.63
N ALA A 80 2.55 -13.40 12.63
CA ALA A 80 2.11 -12.60 13.77
C ALA A 80 1.88 -13.47 15.02
N LYS A 81 1.26 -14.64 14.88
CA LYS A 81 1.06 -15.60 15.97
C LYS A 81 2.38 -16.06 16.59
N LYS A 82 3.39 -16.40 15.78
CA LYS A 82 4.73 -16.80 16.26
C LYS A 82 5.40 -15.73 17.12
N ARG A 83 5.07 -14.45 16.87
CA ARG A 83 5.61 -13.30 17.59
C ARG A 83 4.69 -12.77 18.70
N ASN A 84 3.58 -13.46 18.98
CA ASN A 84 2.56 -13.05 19.93
C ASN A 84 2.00 -11.64 19.67
N LEU A 85 1.86 -11.27 18.38
CA LEU A 85 1.31 -9.98 17.96
C LEU A 85 -0.19 -10.10 17.68
N ASN A 86 -0.95 -9.11 18.15
CA ASN A 86 -2.37 -9.00 17.86
C ASN A 86 -2.59 -8.07 16.66
N ILE A 87 -2.64 -8.66 15.46
CA ILE A 87 -2.89 -7.97 14.19
C ILE A 87 -4.11 -8.60 13.54
N GLU A 88 -5.07 -7.76 13.12
CA GLU A 88 -6.22 -8.23 12.34
C GLU A 88 -5.86 -8.22 10.86
N PHE A 89 -5.74 -9.42 10.26
CA PHE A 89 -5.54 -9.57 8.83
C PHE A 89 -6.83 -10.06 8.16
N ARG A 90 -7.17 -9.43 7.02
CA ARG A 90 -8.33 -9.82 6.19
C ARG A 90 -7.94 -10.01 4.73
N ILE A 91 -8.57 -11.00 4.10
CA ILE A 91 -8.57 -11.11 2.63
C ILE A 91 -9.59 -10.11 2.10
N GLY A 92 -9.18 -9.27 1.15
CA GLY A 92 -10.09 -8.29 0.54
C GLY A 92 -9.43 -7.39 -0.48
N ASP A 93 -10.26 -6.76 -1.30
CA ASP A 93 -9.84 -5.82 -2.34
C ASP A 93 -9.88 -4.38 -1.80
N MET A 94 -8.82 -3.61 -2.02
CA MET A 94 -8.75 -2.20 -1.63
C MET A 94 -9.80 -1.33 -2.35
N LYS A 95 -10.42 -1.82 -3.41
CA LYS A 95 -11.56 -1.18 -4.08
C LYS A 95 -12.85 -1.23 -3.24
N ASN A 96 -12.91 -2.13 -2.25
CA ASN A 96 -14.03 -2.26 -1.30
C ASN A 96 -13.48 -2.57 0.08
N ILE A 97 -13.00 -1.56 0.80
CA ILE A 97 -12.36 -1.70 2.11
C ILE A 97 -13.42 -2.10 3.16
N PRO A 98 -13.31 -3.31 3.79
CA PRO A 98 -14.35 -3.87 4.65
C PRO A 98 -14.27 -3.34 6.10
N TYR A 99 -14.10 -2.04 6.24
CA TYR A 99 -14.07 -1.34 7.53
C TYR A 99 -15.01 -0.13 7.50
N ALA A 100 -15.52 0.24 8.68
CA ALA A 100 -16.41 1.39 8.84
C ALA A 100 -15.69 2.71 8.51
N ASP A 101 -16.49 3.74 8.23
CA ASP A 101 -16.01 5.09 8.04
C ASP A 101 -15.25 5.58 9.27
N CYS A 102 -14.27 6.45 9.07
CA CYS A 102 -13.52 7.09 10.14
C CYS A 102 -12.90 6.12 11.14
N SER A 103 -12.35 4.98 10.68
CA SER A 103 -11.82 3.91 11.53
C SER A 103 -10.34 4.06 11.87
N PHE A 104 -9.53 4.71 11.01
CA PHE A 104 -8.08 4.69 11.10
C PHE A 104 -7.47 6.08 11.18
N GLU A 105 -6.43 6.22 12.02
CA GLU A 105 -5.58 7.42 12.05
C GLU A 105 -4.66 7.47 10.83
N TYR A 106 -4.18 6.29 10.40
CA TYR A 106 -3.32 6.17 9.22
C TYR A 106 -3.78 5.04 8.30
N VAL A 107 -3.63 5.29 7.01
CA VAL A 107 -3.74 4.25 5.96
C VAL A 107 -2.44 4.26 5.17
N ILE A 108 -1.77 3.13 5.07
CA ILE A 108 -0.57 2.99 4.25
C ILE A 108 -0.83 2.06 3.07
N CYS A 109 -0.28 2.39 1.90
CA CYS A 109 -0.28 1.54 0.72
C CYS A 109 1.11 1.63 0.09
N MET A 110 1.93 0.65 0.38
CA MET A 110 3.36 0.69 0.09
C MET A 110 3.73 -0.24 -1.07
N TRP A 111 4.93 -0.06 -1.57
CA TRP A 111 5.55 -0.97 -2.54
C TRP A 111 4.87 -1.03 -3.91
N ASN A 112 4.37 0.12 -4.37
CA ASN A 112 3.78 0.27 -5.70
C ASN A 112 2.43 -0.45 -5.91
N ALA A 113 1.81 -0.97 -4.86
CA ALA A 113 0.56 -1.73 -4.98
C ALA A 113 -0.58 -0.91 -5.63
N PHE A 114 -0.66 0.39 -5.33
CA PHE A 114 -1.64 1.28 -5.96
C PHE A 114 -1.50 1.35 -7.50
N SER A 115 -0.28 1.22 -8.02
CA SER A 115 -0.03 1.21 -9.47
C SER A 115 -0.44 -0.10 -10.16
N GLU A 116 -0.82 -1.13 -9.42
CA GLU A 116 -1.36 -2.38 -9.97
C GLU A 116 -2.85 -2.28 -10.31
N ILE A 117 -3.48 -1.16 -9.97
CA ILE A 117 -4.86 -0.84 -10.38
C ILE A 117 -4.79 -0.24 -11.79
N PRO A 118 -5.32 -0.94 -12.81
CA PRO A 118 -5.01 -0.61 -14.20
C PRO A 118 -5.76 0.61 -14.75
N THR A 119 -6.86 1.05 -14.10
CA THR A 119 -7.69 2.13 -14.62
C THR A 119 -7.74 3.32 -13.64
N GLU A 120 -7.73 4.55 -14.18
CA GLU A 120 -7.87 5.75 -13.38
C GLU A 120 -9.20 5.80 -12.61
N HIS A 121 -10.27 5.28 -13.20
CA HIS A 121 -11.59 5.21 -12.55
C HIS A 121 -11.52 4.37 -11.26
N GLU A 122 -10.92 3.18 -11.31
CA GLU A 122 -10.75 2.32 -10.14
C GLU A 122 -9.80 2.95 -9.12
N GLN A 123 -8.73 3.61 -9.58
CA GLN A 123 -7.81 4.34 -8.70
C GLN A 123 -8.51 5.46 -7.93
N ILE A 124 -9.40 6.22 -8.60
CA ILE A 124 -10.23 7.25 -7.96
C ILE A 124 -11.15 6.61 -6.91
N ALA A 125 -11.78 5.48 -7.24
CA ALA A 125 -12.62 4.74 -6.29
C ALA A 125 -11.83 4.28 -5.05
N VAL A 126 -10.61 3.78 -5.24
CA VAL A 126 -9.70 3.39 -4.13
C VAL A 126 -9.32 4.60 -3.26
N ILE A 127 -9.01 5.75 -3.87
CA ILE A 127 -8.77 6.99 -3.12
C ILE A 127 -9.99 7.36 -2.28
N GLY A 128 -11.20 7.23 -2.84
CA GLY A 128 -12.46 7.45 -2.11
C GLY A 128 -12.62 6.50 -0.92
N GLN A 129 -12.31 5.21 -1.08
CA GLN A 129 -12.33 4.24 0.00
C GLN A 129 -11.30 4.55 1.10
N ILE A 130 -10.08 4.92 0.72
CA ILE A 130 -9.03 5.34 1.66
C ILE A 130 -9.51 6.56 2.45
N TYR A 131 -10.03 7.58 1.76
CA TYR A 131 -10.53 8.79 2.40
C TYR A 131 -11.72 8.52 3.34
N ARG A 132 -12.62 7.61 2.94
CA ARG A 132 -13.78 7.20 3.75
C ARG A 132 -13.34 6.62 5.10
N VAL A 133 -12.40 5.68 5.10
CA VAL A 133 -11.98 4.97 6.31
C VAL A 133 -11.02 5.76 7.21
N LEU A 134 -10.40 6.83 6.69
CA LEU A 134 -9.60 7.74 7.50
C LEU A 134 -10.47 8.50 8.51
N LYS A 135 -10.00 8.64 9.74
CA LYS A 135 -10.55 9.58 10.74
C LYS A 135 -10.31 11.02 10.31
N LYS A 136 -11.06 11.96 10.89
CA LYS A 136 -10.71 13.37 10.81
C LYS A 136 -9.30 13.60 11.35
N ALA A 137 -8.51 14.42 10.67
CA ALA A 137 -7.08 14.61 10.88
C ALA A 137 -6.21 13.34 10.67
N GLY A 138 -6.77 12.28 10.09
CA GLY A 138 -6.03 11.09 9.69
C GLY A 138 -5.29 11.29 8.37
N THR A 139 -4.21 10.51 8.19
CA THR A 139 -3.33 10.64 7.03
C THR A 139 -3.22 9.32 6.26
N ALA A 140 -3.35 9.37 4.93
CA ALA A 140 -2.94 8.26 4.08
C ALA A 140 -1.59 8.52 3.44
N ILE A 141 -0.79 7.46 3.30
CA ILE A 141 0.53 7.46 2.66
C ILE A 141 0.52 6.38 1.59
N ILE A 142 0.62 6.79 0.33
CA ILE A 142 0.63 5.89 -0.82
C ILE A 142 1.96 6.05 -1.55
N GLU A 143 2.72 4.96 -1.63
CA GLU A 143 4.04 4.94 -2.24
C GLU A 143 3.98 4.24 -3.61
N MET A 144 4.59 4.86 -4.62
CA MET A 144 4.60 4.40 -6.00
C MET A 144 5.98 4.55 -6.62
N ARG A 145 6.21 3.85 -7.73
CA ARG A 145 7.37 4.12 -8.59
C ARG A 145 7.18 5.47 -9.28
N ASN A 146 8.24 6.26 -9.32
CA ASN A 146 8.26 7.49 -10.10
C ASN A 146 8.69 7.18 -11.55
N HIS A 147 7.78 7.34 -12.50
CA HIS A 147 8.00 7.11 -13.92
C HIS A 147 8.19 8.42 -14.69
N ARG A 148 8.80 8.35 -15.87
CA ARG A 148 8.96 9.52 -16.77
C ARG A 148 7.68 9.87 -17.53
N SER A 149 6.82 8.88 -17.77
CA SER A 149 5.52 9.02 -18.44
C SER A 149 4.44 8.33 -17.61
N SER A 150 3.21 8.77 -17.73
CA SER A 150 2.04 8.14 -17.11
C SER A 150 1.19 7.42 -18.15
N GLY A 151 0.50 6.36 -17.75
CA GLY A 151 -0.43 5.62 -18.59
C GLY A 151 -0.53 4.14 -18.23
N LEU A 152 -1.53 3.50 -18.82
CA LEU A 152 -1.76 2.06 -18.72
C LEU A 152 -0.56 1.30 -19.31
N VAL A 153 -0.13 0.27 -18.61
CA VAL A 153 0.84 -0.73 -19.04
C VAL A 153 0.12 -2.06 -19.16
N GLU A 154 -0.32 -2.38 -20.37
CA GLU A 154 -1.10 -3.61 -20.65
C GLU A 154 -0.27 -4.88 -20.43
N LYS A 155 1.01 -4.85 -20.81
CA LYS A 155 1.99 -5.93 -20.60
C LYS A 155 3.06 -5.46 -19.64
N ASN A 156 2.90 -5.79 -18.39
CA ASN A 156 3.86 -5.49 -17.36
C ASN A 156 4.77 -6.71 -17.13
N PHE A 157 6.05 -6.46 -16.83
CA PHE A 157 7.01 -7.51 -16.52
C PHE A 157 7.65 -7.25 -15.18
N ILE A 158 7.66 -8.28 -14.33
CA ILE A 158 8.32 -8.26 -13.04
C ILE A 158 9.36 -9.38 -13.05
N ASP A 159 10.65 -9.02 -12.97
CA ASP A 159 11.79 -9.94 -13.09
C ASP A 159 11.74 -10.83 -14.36
N GLY A 160 11.32 -10.25 -15.49
CA GLY A 160 11.22 -10.97 -16.77
C GLY A 160 9.97 -11.84 -16.92
N LEU A 161 9.12 -11.93 -15.91
CA LEU A 161 7.86 -12.68 -15.95
C LEU A 161 6.70 -11.74 -16.29
N GLU A 162 5.81 -12.19 -17.18
CA GLU A 162 4.60 -11.45 -17.50
C GLU A 162 3.68 -11.37 -16.27
N ALA A 163 3.44 -10.16 -15.82
CA ALA A 163 2.61 -9.84 -14.67
C ALA A 163 1.25 -9.27 -15.12
N MET A 164 0.43 -8.91 -14.13
CA MET A 164 -0.82 -8.20 -14.34
C MET A 164 -0.58 -6.83 -14.99
N PRO A 165 -1.59 -6.25 -15.68
CA PRO A 165 -1.56 -4.86 -16.11
C PRO A 165 -1.34 -3.92 -14.93
N GLY A 166 -0.77 -2.75 -15.20
CA GLY A 166 -0.54 -1.73 -14.19
C GLY A 166 -0.61 -0.34 -14.78
N PHE A 167 -0.41 0.67 -13.94
CA PHE A 167 -0.43 2.06 -14.35
C PHE A 167 0.84 2.77 -13.90
N ASN A 168 1.55 3.37 -14.84
CA ASN A 168 2.70 4.20 -14.53
C ASN A 168 2.25 5.59 -14.09
N HIS A 169 2.86 6.10 -13.03
CA HIS A 169 2.57 7.42 -12.49
C HIS A 169 3.74 8.38 -12.58
N THR A 170 3.42 9.63 -12.85
CA THR A 170 4.29 10.80 -12.66
C THR A 170 3.71 11.67 -11.55
N LYS A 171 4.50 12.60 -11.00
CA LYS A 171 4.00 13.58 -10.05
C LYS A 171 2.80 14.38 -10.61
N GLY A 172 2.80 14.69 -11.91
CA GLY A 172 1.70 15.40 -12.57
C GLY A 172 0.44 14.56 -12.68
N SER A 173 0.55 13.28 -13.08
CA SER A 173 -0.61 12.40 -13.21
C SER A 173 -1.30 12.13 -11.86
N ILE A 174 -0.52 11.95 -10.78
CA ILE A 174 -1.10 11.77 -9.43
C ILE A 174 -1.80 13.03 -8.95
N LYS A 175 -1.23 14.21 -9.17
CA LYS A 175 -1.91 15.48 -8.83
C LYS A 175 -3.25 15.62 -9.56
N ARG A 176 -3.29 15.27 -10.86
CA ARG A 176 -4.53 15.25 -11.63
C ARG A 176 -5.53 14.24 -11.08
N LEU A 177 -5.09 13.01 -10.84
CA LEU A 177 -5.92 11.91 -10.34
C LEU A 177 -6.57 12.26 -8.99
N ILE A 178 -5.79 12.76 -8.04
CA ILE A 178 -6.30 13.13 -6.70
C ILE A 178 -7.29 14.31 -6.78
N SER A 179 -7.03 15.28 -7.66
CA SER A 179 -7.97 16.38 -7.89
C SER A 179 -9.31 15.89 -8.44
N LEU A 180 -9.31 14.89 -9.32
CA LEU A 180 -10.53 14.28 -9.86
C LEU A 180 -11.29 13.45 -8.80
N SER A 181 -10.62 12.96 -7.76
CA SER A 181 -11.27 12.24 -6.66
C SER A 181 -12.04 13.15 -5.69
N GLY A 182 -11.94 14.48 -5.83
CA GLY A 182 -12.56 15.45 -4.93
C GLY A 182 -11.80 15.68 -3.61
N VAL A 183 -10.66 15.02 -3.40
CA VAL A 183 -9.80 15.23 -2.23
C VAL A 183 -8.98 16.51 -2.44
N SER A 184 -9.11 17.47 -1.52
CA SER A 184 -8.48 18.79 -1.63
C SER A 184 -7.19 18.95 -0.85
N ASN A 185 -7.01 18.23 0.25
CA ASN A 185 -5.84 18.37 1.11
C ASN A 185 -4.87 17.20 0.92
N PHE A 186 -3.86 17.40 0.08
CA PHE A 186 -2.87 16.39 -0.25
C PHE A 186 -1.51 16.99 -0.58
N LYS A 187 -0.48 16.17 -0.49
CA LYS A 187 0.87 16.48 -0.98
C LYS A 187 1.36 15.38 -1.92
N VAL A 188 2.04 15.77 -3.00
CA VAL A 188 2.70 14.84 -3.92
C VAL A 188 4.15 15.25 -4.06
N PHE A 189 5.07 14.38 -3.66
CA PHE A 189 6.50 14.65 -3.69
C PHE A 189 7.30 13.39 -4.04
N ILE A 190 8.60 13.56 -4.23
CA ILE A 190 9.52 12.46 -4.47
C ILE A 190 10.45 12.40 -3.27
N ASP A 191 10.58 11.21 -2.70
CA ASP A 191 11.49 10.92 -1.60
C ASP A 191 12.46 9.79 -1.98
N ASP A 192 13.58 9.71 -1.28
CA ASP A 192 14.59 8.67 -1.50
C ASP A 192 14.58 7.65 -0.37
N PHE A 193 14.04 6.48 -0.67
CA PHE A 193 14.06 5.33 0.23
C PHE A 193 15.24 4.42 -0.09
N GLY A 194 16.39 4.69 0.55
CA GLY A 194 17.56 3.83 0.44
C GLY A 194 18.11 3.73 -0.99
N GLY A 195 18.28 4.87 -1.68
CA GLY A 195 18.80 4.97 -3.04
C GLY A 195 17.78 4.79 -4.16
N ARG A 196 16.48 4.79 -3.81
CA ARG A 196 15.40 4.74 -4.81
C ARG A 196 14.45 5.93 -4.68
N LYS A 197 14.41 6.76 -5.71
CA LYS A 197 13.44 7.85 -5.79
C LYS A 197 12.03 7.28 -5.97
N ARG A 198 11.19 7.48 -4.96
CA ARG A 198 9.80 7.03 -4.91
C ARG A 198 8.85 8.22 -4.95
N LEU A 199 7.72 8.03 -5.61
CA LEU A 199 6.64 9.00 -5.65
C LEU A 199 5.71 8.75 -4.46
N ILE A 200 5.49 9.76 -3.64
CA ILE A 200 4.66 9.70 -2.45
C ILE A 200 3.44 10.60 -2.64
N LEU A 201 2.28 10.05 -2.35
CA LEU A 201 1.03 10.79 -2.17
C LEU A 201 0.65 10.72 -0.69
N GLU A 202 0.61 11.86 -0.03
CA GLU A 202 0.01 12.03 1.30
C GLU A 202 -1.35 12.68 1.16
N ILE A 203 -2.37 12.11 1.81
CA ILE A 203 -3.72 12.66 1.91
C ILE A 203 -4.00 12.94 3.37
N LEU A 204 -4.40 14.16 3.69
CA LEU A 204 -4.85 14.54 5.02
C LEU A 204 -6.37 14.77 5.01
N LYS A 205 -7.12 14.01 5.80
CA LYS A 205 -8.58 14.18 5.93
C LYS A 205 -8.89 15.35 6.86
N ILE A 206 -9.63 16.34 6.36
CA ILE A 206 -10.08 17.52 7.10
C ILE A 206 -11.36 17.21 7.86
#